data_6bf939801683c1d7577d8c464b1645b4
#
_entry.id   6bf939801683c1d7577d8c464b1645b4
#
_cell.length_a   1.000
_cell.length_b   1.000
_cell.length_c   1.000
_cell.angle_alpha   90.00
_cell.angle_beta   90.00
_cell.angle_gamma   90.00
#
_symmetry.space_group_name_H-M   'P 1'
#
loop_
_entity.id
_entity.type
_entity.pdbx_description
1 polymer ?
#
loop_
_entity_poly.entity_id
_entity_poly.type
_entity_poly.pdbx_seq_one_letter_code
_entity_poly.pdbx_strand_id
1 'polypeptide(L)'
;VLVPQTRGKIAILGNAISLRDHPLRVAEEVAMLDVISGGRIISGFVRGIGAEYHTFGLDPTQSRERFHEAHDLIVRAWTEPGPFEWYGRHYQLRYVNPWPRPLQQPHPPIWSPSQGSAETVDWAARNRYTYLQTFSDLGTIGRAFSEFREAAQRHGYTSSPSQLGWSVPVYVADTDAEARREARVHLEYLFNTLLRMPRDMFFPPGYLTLRSAPRVMGAKRGLGAGPVDPDDLLERGFALAGSPGTVREQIDRYASELGFGIFSGVFQFGSLGHEDFERSVQLFARDVMPAFRGAATPRPG
;
A
#
# COMPACT_ATOMS: atom_id res chain seq x y z
N VAL A 1 14.85 -14.88 1.40
CA VAL A 1 14.21 -16.03 0.74
C VAL A 1 13.78 -15.68 -0.69
N LEU A 2 13.02 -14.57 -0.92
CA LEU A 2 12.52 -14.21 -2.26
C LEU A 2 13.59 -13.67 -3.22
N VAL A 3 14.60 -12.96 -2.71
CA VAL A 3 15.61 -12.27 -3.52
C VAL A 3 16.30 -13.19 -4.56
N PRO A 4 16.74 -14.40 -4.22
CA PRO A 4 17.35 -15.30 -5.21
C PRO A 4 16.36 -16.00 -6.13
N GLN A 5 15.07 -16.01 -5.79
CA GLN A 5 14.04 -16.76 -6.52
C GLN A 5 13.31 -15.93 -7.59
N THR A 6 13.43 -14.60 -7.57
CA THR A 6 12.80 -13.73 -8.55
C THR A 6 13.78 -12.75 -9.16
N ARG A 7 13.55 -12.38 -10.42
CA ARG A 7 14.24 -11.28 -11.10
C ARG A 7 13.43 -9.99 -11.09
N GLY A 8 12.18 -10.06 -10.66
CA GLY A 8 11.30 -8.91 -10.55
C GLY A 8 11.66 -7.99 -9.39
N LYS A 9 11.07 -6.82 -9.36
CA LYS A 9 11.12 -5.92 -8.19
C LYS A 9 10.40 -6.57 -7.01
N ILE A 10 10.85 -6.24 -5.81
CA ILE A 10 10.29 -6.72 -4.55
C ILE A 10 9.80 -5.51 -3.77
N ALA A 11 8.49 -5.37 -3.61
CA ALA A 11 7.88 -4.29 -2.86
C ALA A 11 7.51 -4.73 -1.45
N ILE A 12 8.01 -4.01 -0.45
CA ILE A 12 7.66 -4.18 0.97
C ILE A 12 6.58 -3.15 1.28
N LEU A 13 5.30 -3.48 1.08
CA LEU A 13 4.23 -2.49 1.09
C LEU A 13 3.74 -2.03 2.47
N GLY A 14 3.94 -2.82 3.51
CA GLY A 14 3.33 -2.60 4.83
C GLY A 14 4.33 -2.26 5.94
N ASN A 15 5.43 -1.56 5.66
CA ASN A 15 6.39 -1.22 6.71
C ASN A 15 5.91 -0.01 7.53
N ALA A 16 5.42 -0.27 8.73
CA ALA A 16 4.97 0.75 9.68
C ALA A 16 6.18 1.37 10.40
N ILE A 17 6.88 2.29 9.72
CA ILE A 17 8.19 2.81 10.12
C ILE A 17 8.23 3.52 11.49
N SER A 18 7.08 4.03 11.94
CA SER A 18 6.94 4.66 13.26
C SER A 18 6.67 3.68 14.41
N LEU A 19 6.39 2.41 14.08
CA LEU A 19 6.10 1.33 15.03
C LEU A 19 7.28 0.36 15.19
N ARG A 20 8.31 0.49 14.34
CA ARG A 20 9.54 -0.29 14.47
C ARG A 20 10.35 0.21 15.67
N ASP A 21 11.17 -0.65 16.24
CA ASP A 21 12.02 -0.33 17.39
C ASP A 21 12.82 0.96 17.18
N HIS A 22 13.37 1.13 15.97
CA HIS A 22 14.10 2.34 15.60
C HIS A 22 14.10 2.56 14.08
N PRO A 23 13.89 3.81 13.57
CA PRO A 23 13.92 4.10 12.13
C PRO A 23 15.22 3.71 11.43
N LEU A 24 16.37 3.84 12.10
CA LEU A 24 17.65 3.43 11.52
C LEU A 24 17.73 1.93 11.26
N ARG A 25 17.02 1.08 12.01
CA ARG A 25 16.91 -0.34 11.68
C ARG A 25 16.19 -0.56 10.36
N VAL A 26 15.15 0.21 10.11
CA VAL A 26 14.45 0.19 8.79
C VAL A 26 15.40 0.64 7.69
N ALA A 27 16.18 1.70 7.92
CA ALA A 27 17.16 2.20 6.95
C ALA A 27 18.21 1.13 6.60
N GLU A 28 18.78 0.45 7.61
CA GLU A 28 19.77 -0.62 7.45
C GLU A 28 19.16 -1.84 6.73
N GLU A 29 18.00 -2.32 7.18
CA GLU A 29 17.33 -3.51 6.63
C GLU A 29 16.99 -3.31 5.14
N VAL A 30 16.39 -2.18 4.80
CA VAL A 30 16.01 -1.88 3.41
C VAL A 30 17.24 -1.69 2.54
N ALA A 31 18.27 -0.99 3.01
CA ALA A 31 19.51 -0.81 2.29
C ALA A 31 20.23 -2.15 2.05
N MET A 32 20.28 -3.02 3.06
CA MET A 32 20.84 -4.37 2.93
C MET A 32 20.08 -5.20 1.89
N LEU A 33 18.74 -5.19 1.95
CA LEU A 33 17.91 -5.90 0.97
C LEU A 33 18.09 -5.32 -0.45
N ASP A 34 18.27 -4.00 -0.56
CA ASP A 34 18.51 -3.35 -1.83
C ASP A 34 19.84 -3.79 -2.46
N VAL A 35 20.92 -3.82 -1.67
CA VAL A 35 22.23 -4.33 -2.11
C VAL A 35 22.16 -5.81 -2.50
N ILE A 36 21.60 -6.67 -1.64
CA ILE A 36 21.50 -8.12 -1.89
C ILE A 36 20.64 -8.42 -3.12
N SER A 37 19.61 -7.62 -3.36
CA SER A 37 18.72 -7.78 -4.51
C SER A 37 19.27 -7.20 -5.82
N GLY A 38 20.38 -6.43 -5.78
CA GLY A 38 20.89 -5.70 -6.93
C GLY A 38 20.00 -4.55 -7.36
N GLY A 39 19.46 -3.78 -6.40
CA GLY A 39 18.67 -2.58 -6.68
C GLY A 39 17.21 -2.87 -7.09
N ARG A 40 16.59 -3.92 -6.53
CA ARG A 40 15.22 -4.34 -6.89
C ARG A 40 14.19 -4.07 -5.81
N ILE A 41 14.56 -3.44 -4.70
CA ILE A 41 13.65 -3.17 -3.58
C ILE A 41 12.80 -1.91 -3.84
N ILE A 42 11.55 -1.99 -3.46
CA ILE A 42 10.62 -0.86 -3.33
C ILE A 42 10.20 -0.80 -1.86
N SER A 43 10.33 0.36 -1.24
CA SER A 43 9.98 0.59 0.17
C SER A 43 8.57 1.15 0.30
N GLY A 44 7.66 0.36 0.84
CA GLY A 44 6.30 0.81 1.15
C GLY A 44 6.21 1.30 2.59
N PHE A 45 6.08 2.60 2.81
CA PHE A 45 5.99 3.21 4.12
C PHE A 45 4.55 3.49 4.52
N VAL A 46 4.16 2.96 5.67
CA VAL A 46 2.85 3.20 6.28
C VAL A 46 2.99 3.71 7.71
N ARG A 47 1.95 4.39 8.17
CA ARG A 47 1.89 4.88 9.55
C ARG A 47 1.51 3.79 10.54
N GLY A 48 0.93 2.69 10.07
CA GLY A 48 0.30 1.66 10.88
C GLY A 48 -1.18 1.98 11.18
N ILE A 49 -1.89 1.04 11.77
CA ILE A 49 -3.29 1.19 12.21
C ILE A 49 -3.37 1.35 13.72
N GLY A 50 -4.53 1.82 14.23
CA GLY A 50 -4.70 2.12 15.65
C GLY A 50 -4.41 0.94 16.58
N ALA A 51 -4.84 -0.27 16.21
CA ALA A 51 -4.59 -1.47 17.00
C ALA A 51 -3.10 -1.75 17.22
N GLU A 52 -2.26 -1.48 16.22
CA GLU A 52 -0.81 -1.68 16.33
C GLU A 52 -0.18 -0.72 17.35
N TYR A 53 -0.69 0.53 17.45
CA TYR A 53 -0.23 1.48 18.47
C TYR A 53 -0.54 0.99 19.88
N HIS A 54 -1.73 0.41 20.09
CA HIS A 54 -2.08 -0.21 21.38
C HIS A 54 -1.19 -1.43 21.67
N THR A 55 -0.93 -2.27 20.66
CA THR A 55 -0.08 -3.45 20.81
C THR A 55 1.34 -3.09 21.23
N PHE A 56 1.91 -2.03 20.67
CA PHE A 56 3.29 -1.58 20.97
C PHE A 56 3.36 -0.53 22.09
N GLY A 57 2.25 -0.17 22.72
CA GLY A 57 2.20 0.81 23.82
C GLY A 57 2.60 2.22 23.39
N LEU A 58 2.40 2.57 22.13
CA LEU A 58 2.71 3.89 21.59
C LEU A 58 1.48 4.79 21.55
N ASP A 59 1.67 6.08 21.79
CA ASP A 59 0.61 7.07 21.74
C ASP A 59 0.11 7.33 20.30
N PRO A 60 -1.14 6.99 19.95
CA PRO A 60 -1.68 7.20 18.62
C PRO A 60 -1.74 8.67 18.19
N THR A 61 -1.81 9.62 19.15
CA THR A 61 -1.85 11.05 18.86
C THR A 61 -0.56 11.55 18.23
N GLN A 62 0.56 10.91 18.52
CA GLN A 62 1.90 11.23 18.00
C GLN A 62 2.20 10.52 16.68
N SER A 63 1.32 9.61 16.24
CA SER A 63 1.57 8.69 15.12
C SER A 63 2.04 9.39 13.84
N ARG A 64 1.44 10.54 13.51
CA ARG A 64 1.78 11.30 12.30
C ARG A 64 3.13 11.98 12.39
N GLU A 65 3.41 12.65 13.51
CA GLU A 65 4.69 13.32 13.71
C GLU A 65 5.84 12.32 13.74
N ARG A 66 5.66 11.21 14.46
CA ARG A 66 6.64 10.12 14.50
C ARG A 66 6.88 9.50 13.12
N PHE A 67 5.83 9.33 12.33
CA PHE A 67 5.94 8.81 10.96
C PHE A 67 6.76 9.74 10.06
N HIS A 68 6.47 11.05 10.08
CA HIS A 68 7.22 12.01 9.25
C HIS A 68 8.67 12.13 9.71
N GLU A 69 8.93 12.19 11.02
CA GLU A 69 10.28 12.26 11.54
C GLU A 69 11.09 10.98 11.25
N ALA A 70 10.45 9.80 11.39
CA ALA A 70 11.07 8.52 11.01
C ALA A 70 11.41 8.48 9.52
N HIS A 71 10.50 8.92 8.66
CA HIS A 71 10.73 9.03 7.22
C HIS A 71 11.92 9.93 6.90
N ASP A 72 11.94 11.15 7.44
CA ASP A 72 12.98 12.13 7.16
C ASP A 72 14.36 11.64 7.64
N LEU A 73 14.41 11.00 8.80
CA LEU A 73 15.64 10.36 9.31
C LEU A 73 16.11 9.21 8.40
N ILE A 74 15.19 8.34 7.95
CA ILE A 74 15.53 7.22 7.04
C ILE A 74 16.07 7.75 5.72
N VAL A 75 15.37 8.70 5.10
CA VAL A 75 15.78 9.26 3.79
C VAL A 75 17.13 9.96 3.93
N ARG A 76 17.34 10.75 4.99
CA ARG A 76 18.62 11.39 5.25
C ARG A 76 19.73 10.36 5.45
N ALA A 77 19.45 9.29 6.21
CA ALA A 77 20.39 8.19 6.44
C ALA A 77 20.79 7.47 5.15
N TRP A 78 19.93 7.44 4.13
CA TRP A 78 20.24 6.85 2.83
C TRP A 78 21.01 7.80 1.89
N THR A 79 20.72 9.10 1.96
CA THR A 79 21.17 10.09 0.96
C THR A 79 22.36 10.91 1.39
N GLU A 80 22.51 11.18 2.70
CA GLU A 80 23.58 12.02 3.21
C GLU A 80 24.79 11.17 3.67
N PRO A 81 26.02 11.51 3.32
CA PRO A 81 27.21 10.88 3.88
C PRO A 81 27.26 11.11 5.40
N GLY A 82 27.42 10.00 6.14
CA GLY A 82 27.63 10.10 7.58
C GLY A 82 29.09 10.31 7.97
N PRO A 83 29.40 10.47 9.28
CA PRO A 83 28.41 10.56 10.35
C PRO A 83 27.72 11.93 10.43
N PHE A 84 26.46 11.94 10.89
CA PHE A 84 25.74 13.17 11.22
C PHE A 84 24.98 13.03 12.55
N GLU A 85 24.49 14.13 13.09
CA GLU A 85 23.63 14.17 14.27
C GLU A 85 22.17 14.38 13.87
N TRP A 86 21.24 13.84 14.67
CA TRP A 86 19.80 14.04 14.51
C TRP A 86 19.18 14.45 15.85
N TYR A 87 18.58 15.63 15.91
CA TYR A 87 17.90 16.14 17.09
C TYR A 87 16.46 16.50 16.76
N GLY A 88 15.63 15.45 16.63
CA GLY A 88 14.21 15.59 16.41
C GLY A 88 13.41 15.57 17.70
N ARG A 89 12.10 15.56 17.58
CA ARG A 89 11.18 15.49 18.72
C ARG A 89 11.08 14.08 19.30
N HIS A 90 11.09 13.07 18.44
CA HIS A 90 10.90 11.66 18.78
C HIS A 90 12.20 10.85 18.76
N TYR A 91 13.18 11.30 18.00
CA TYR A 91 14.48 10.63 17.87
C TYR A 91 15.61 11.64 18.09
N GLN A 92 16.51 11.31 19.02
CA GLN A 92 17.66 12.15 19.36
C GLN A 92 18.93 11.31 19.32
N LEU A 93 19.78 11.55 18.33
CA LEU A 93 20.91 10.70 17.99
C LEU A 93 22.17 11.55 17.81
N ARG A 94 23.20 11.27 18.59
CA ARG A 94 24.49 11.95 18.49
C ARG A 94 25.39 11.43 17.37
N TYR A 95 25.05 10.28 16.81
CA TYR A 95 25.84 9.64 15.78
C TYR A 95 24.95 8.79 14.87
N VAL A 96 24.81 9.18 13.62
CA VAL A 96 24.08 8.45 12.60
C VAL A 96 25.01 8.14 11.43
N ASN A 97 25.29 6.86 11.21
CA ASN A 97 26.12 6.40 10.10
C ASN A 97 25.80 4.95 9.76
N PRO A 98 24.58 4.65 9.27
CA PRO A 98 24.17 3.29 8.97
C PRO A 98 24.86 2.73 7.72
N TRP A 99 25.13 1.43 7.74
CA TRP A 99 25.68 0.65 6.65
C TRP A 99 24.91 -0.66 6.52
N PRO A 100 24.76 -1.22 5.27
CA PRO A 100 25.22 -0.65 4.01
C PRO A 100 24.41 0.58 3.58
N ARG A 101 24.88 1.26 2.55
CA ARG A 101 24.10 2.27 1.81
C ARG A 101 23.28 1.59 0.72
N PRO A 102 22.11 2.12 0.36
CA PRO A 102 21.33 1.60 -0.77
C PRO A 102 22.13 1.64 -2.07
N LEU A 103 21.93 0.63 -2.91
CA LEU A 103 22.47 0.59 -4.27
C LEU A 103 21.72 1.56 -5.20
N GLN A 104 20.40 1.66 -5.03
CA GLN A 104 19.57 2.58 -5.79
C GLN A 104 19.78 4.02 -5.33
N GLN A 105 19.92 4.96 -6.27
CA GLN A 105 20.15 6.38 -6.02
C GLN A 105 18.94 7.22 -6.45
N PRO A 106 18.56 8.27 -5.68
CA PRO A 106 19.15 8.67 -4.39
C PRO A 106 18.82 7.71 -3.24
N HIS A 107 17.81 6.88 -3.38
CA HIS A 107 17.37 5.83 -2.45
C HIS A 107 16.40 4.86 -3.17
N PRO A 108 16.07 3.69 -2.60
CA PRO A 108 15.03 2.82 -3.12
C PRO A 108 13.70 3.56 -3.29
N PRO A 109 12.93 3.32 -4.37
CA PRO A 109 11.65 3.98 -4.56
C PRO A 109 10.75 3.82 -3.34
N ILE A 110 10.11 4.91 -2.91
CA ILE A 110 9.18 4.92 -1.77
C ILE A 110 7.75 4.90 -2.31
N TRP A 111 6.98 3.92 -1.85
CA TRP A 111 5.55 3.82 -2.08
C TRP A 111 4.79 4.14 -0.79
N SER A 112 3.63 4.76 -0.93
CA SER A 112 2.76 5.15 0.19
C SER A 112 1.41 4.43 0.11
N PRO A 113 1.31 3.19 0.61
CA PRO A 113 0.02 2.53 0.75
C PRO A 113 -0.86 3.26 1.75
N SER A 114 -2.13 3.47 1.40
CA SER A 114 -3.06 4.25 2.21
C SER A 114 -4.51 3.82 1.98
N GLN A 115 -5.36 4.21 2.91
CA GLN A 115 -6.81 4.04 2.83
C GLN A 115 -7.52 5.39 2.58
N GLY A 116 -6.82 6.37 2.04
CA GLY A 116 -7.40 7.63 1.55
C GLY A 116 -7.43 8.77 2.55
N SER A 117 -6.54 8.85 3.56
CA SER A 117 -6.46 10.08 4.36
C SER A 117 -5.88 11.22 3.52
N ALA A 118 -6.52 12.40 3.57
CA ALA A 118 -6.12 13.56 2.77
C ALA A 118 -4.68 13.99 3.03
N GLU A 119 -4.23 13.86 4.27
CA GLU A 119 -2.86 14.20 4.66
C GLU A 119 -1.83 13.23 4.07
N THR A 120 -2.16 11.95 3.97
CA THR A 120 -1.26 10.96 3.34
C THR A 120 -1.20 11.16 1.84
N VAL A 121 -2.34 11.48 1.22
CA VAL A 121 -2.40 11.80 -0.22
C VAL A 121 -1.53 13.03 -0.53
N ASP A 122 -1.69 14.12 0.22
CA ASP A 122 -0.90 15.35 0.02
C ASP A 122 0.59 15.12 0.28
N TRP A 123 0.94 14.38 1.35
CA TRP A 123 2.33 14.04 1.68
C TRP A 123 2.99 13.19 0.58
N ALA A 124 2.29 12.20 0.05
CA ALA A 124 2.82 11.36 -1.03
C ALA A 124 3.03 12.18 -2.32
N ALA A 125 2.08 13.06 -2.66
CA ALA A 125 2.20 13.96 -3.79
C ALA A 125 3.35 14.95 -3.62
N ARG A 126 3.48 15.60 -2.44
CA ARG A 126 4.57 16.54 -2.14
C ARG A 126 5.96 15.92 -2.33
N ASN A 127 6.12 14.67 -1.92
CA ASN A 127 7.38 13.94 -2.04
C ASN A 127 7.54 13.23 -3.40
N ARG A 128 6.56 13.34 -4.32
CA ARG A 128 6.53 12.66 -5.62
C ARG A 128 6.59 11.13 -5.51
N TYR A 129 6.12 10.58 -4.40
CA TYR A 129 6.06 9.14 -4.16
C TYR A 129 4.90 8.49 -4.91
N THR A 130 5.01 7.19 -5.12
CA THR A 130 3.89 6.40 -5.62
C THR A 130 2.86 6.22 -4.50
N TYR A 131 1.64 6.66 -4.75
CA TYR A 131 0.50 6.47 -3.87
C TYR A 131 -0.26 5.20 -4.26
N LEU A 132 -0.50 4.31 -3.29
CA LEU A 132 -1.21 3.05 -3.51
C LEU A 132 -2.48 3.02 -2.65
N GLN A 133 -3.65 3.07 -3.28
CA GLN A 133 -4.93 2.96 -2.57
C GLN A 133 -5.25 1.51 -2.27
N THR A 134 -5.59 1.20 -1.01
CA THR A 134 -5.84 -0.15 -0.52
C THR A 134 -7.19 -0.25 0.18
N PHE A 135 -7.83 -1.42 0.16
CA PHE A 135 -9.06 -1.74 0.92
C PHE A 135 -10.14 -0.66 0.87
N SER A 136 -10.50 -0.23 -0.32
CA SER A 136 -11.46 0.86 -0.55
C SER A 136 -12.35 0.57 -1.74
N ASP A 137 -13.56 1.12 -1.72
CA ASP A 137 -14.45 1.10 -2.88
C ASP A 137 -13.96 2.02 -4.02
N LEU A 138 -14.43 1.76 -5.24
CA LEU A 138 -14.03 2.49 -6.46
C LEU A 138 -14.25 3.99 -6.36
N GLY A 139 -15.34 4.44 -5.72
CA GLY A 139 -15.60 5.87 -5.52
C GLY A 139 -14.57 6.54 -4.61
N THR A 140 -14.14 5.85 -3.57
CA THR A 140 -13.07 6.32 -2.67
C THR A 140 -11.73 6.35 -3.37
N ILE A 141 -11.43 5.36 -4.22
CA ILE A 141 -10.20 5.32 -5.03
C ILE A 141 -10.16 6.51 -5.98
N GLY A 142 -11.25 6.73 -6.74
CA GLY A 142 -11.35 7.85 -7.70
C GLY A 142 -11.14 9.21 -7.03
N ARG A 143 -11.75 9.45 -5.88
CA ARG A 143 -11.53 10.67 -5.10
C ARG A 143 -10.08 10.83 -4.65
N ALA A 144 -9.47 9.78 -4.10
CA ALA A 144 -8.08 9.82 -3.64
C ALA A 144 -7.11 10.11 -4.79
N PHE A 145 -7.33 9.52 -5.97
CA PHE A 145 -6.51 9.79 -7.15
C PHE A 145 -6.69 11.20 -7.70
N SER A 146 -7.91 11.74 -7.70
CA SER A 146 -8.14 13.14 -8.07
C SER A 146 -7.43 14.10 -7.12
N GLU A 147 -7.56 13.88 -5.82
CA GLU A 147 -6.86 14.69 -4.81
C GLU A 147 -5.33 14.60 -4.91
N PHE A 148 -4.80 13.43 -5.28
CA PHE A 148 -3.37 13.29 -5.51
C PHE A 148 -2.92 14.14 -6.71
N ARG A 149 -3.68 14.12 -7.82
CA ARG A 149 -3.39 14.96 -9.01
C ARG A 149 -3.46 16.45 -8.69
N GLU A 150 -4.48 16.87 -7.96
CA GLU A 150 -4.62 18.27 -7.50
C GLU A 150 -3.47 18.66 -6.55
N ALA A 151 -3.09 17.78 -5.63
CA ALA A 151 -1.96 18.01 -4.75
C ALA A 151 -0.63 18.11 -5.54
N ALA A 152 -0.41 17.24 -6.52
CA ALA A 152 0.74 17.31 -7.40
C ALA A 152 0.84 18.67 -8.12
N GLN A 153 -0.29 19.17 -8.64
CA GLN A 153 -0.37 20.50 -9.26
C GLN A 153 -0.04 21.62 -8.27
N ARG A 154 -0.59 21.57 -7.05
CA ARG A 154 -0.22 22.54 -5.98
C ARG A 154 1.28 22.50 -5.64
N HIS A 155 1.91 21.34 -5.76
CA HIS A 155 3.35 21.15 -5.55
C HIS A 155 4.20 21.35 -6.83
N GLY A 156 3.60 21.92 -7.89
CA GLY A 156 4.30 22.40 -9.08
C GLY A 156 4.68 21.31 -10.10
N TYR A 157 3.93 20.19 -10.16
CA TYR A 157 4.15 19.18 -11.19
C TYR A 157 2.85 18.48 -11.62
N THR A 158 2.89 17.83 -12.79
CA THR A 158 1.81 16.95 -13.26
C THR A 158 2.15 15.50 -12.90
N SER A 159 1.25 14.84 -12.17
CA SER A 159 1.46 13.44 -11.80
C SER A 159 1.32 12.50 -12.99
N SER A 160 2.14 11.46 -13.00
CA SER A 160 2.04 10.36 -13.96
C SER A 160 1.08 9.27 -13.46
N PRO A 161 0.40 8.52 -14.34
CA PRO A 161 -0.33 7.30 -13.95
C PRO A 161 0.54 6.30 -13.17
N SER A 162 1.84 6.23 -13.42
CA SER A 162 2.79 5.37 -12.68
C SER A 162 3.01 5.78 -11.22
N GLN A 163 2.49 6.94 -10.80
CA GLN A 163 2.49 7.37 -9.39
C GLN A 163 1.19 6.99 -8.66
N LEU A 164 0.22 6.40 -9.36
CA LEU A 164 -1.05 5.98 -8.79
C LEU A 164 -1.22 4.48 -8.93
N GLY A 165 -1.55 3.82 -7.85
CA GLY A 165 -1.75 2.39 -7.83
C GLY A 165 -2.97 1.96 -7.03
N TRP A 166 -3.55 0.84 -7.46
CA TRP A 166 -4.66 0.19 -6.80
C TRP A 166 -4.26 -1.19 -6.30
N SER A 167 -4.44 -1.44 -4.99
CA SER A 167 -4.19 -2.74 -4.37
C SER A 167 -5.50 -3.33 -3.87
N VAL A 168 -5.82 -4.52 -4.36
CA VAL A 168 -7.14 -5.15 -4.17
C VAL A 168 -7.03 -6.66 -4.10
N PRO A 169 -7.82 -7.36 -3.24
CA PRO A 169 -7.97 -8.81 -3.30
C PRO A 169 -8.43 -9.27 -4.68
N VAL A 170 -7.77 -10.30 -5.22
CA VAL A 170 -8.06 -10.86 -6.54
C VAL A 170 -8.18 -12.37 -6.44
N TYR A 171 -9.26 -12.91 -7.02
CA TYR A 171 -9.43 -14.35 -7.18
C TYR A 171 -9.82 -14.68 -8.62
N VAL A 172 -9.06 -15.55 -9.25
CA VAL A 172 -9.30 -16.00 -10.64
C VAL A 172 -9.56 -17.50 -10.64
N ALA A 173 -10.66 -17.90 -11.29
CA ALA A 173 -10.97 -19.30 -11.57
C ALA A 173 -11.37 -19.46 -13.05
N ASP A 174 -11.65 -20.68 -13.49
CA ASP A 174 -11.93 -20.96 -14.90
C ASP A 174 -13.22 -20.27 -15.38
N THR A 175 -14.19 -20.08 -14.49
CA THR A 175 -15.47 -19.40 -14.78
C THR A 175 -15.79 -18.34 -13.74
N ASP A 176 -16.60 -17.34 -14.12
CA ASP A 176 -17.07 -16.29 -13.21
C ASP A 176 -17.88 -16.85 -12.04
N ALA A 177 -18.73 -17.85 -12.32
CA ALA A 177 -19.57 -18.48 -11.30
C ALA A 177 -18.71 -19.21 -10.24
N GLU A 178 -17.69 -19.92 -10.68
CA GLU A 178 -16.73 -20.60 -9.81
C GLU A 178 -15.92 -19.60 -8.98
N ALA A 179 -15.33 -18.59 -9.63
CA ALA A 179 -14.55 -17.57 -8.96
C ALA A 179 -15.35 -16.86 -7.87
N ARG A 180 -16.59 -16.45 -8.16
CA ARG A 180 -17.46 -15.79 -7.17
C ARG A 180 -17.82 -16.71 -6.00
N ARG A 181 -18.19 -17.96 -6.30
CA ARG A 181 -18.53 -18.95 -5.28
C ARG A 181 -17.37 -19.20 -4.30
N GLU A 182 -16.18 -19.39 -4.85
CA GLU A 182 -14.98 -19.67 -4.06
C GLU A 182 -14.49 -18.44 -3.31
N ALA A 183 -14.34 -17.29 -3.97
CA ALA A 183 -13.90 -16.07 -3.34
C ALA A 183 -14.81 -15.61 -2.18
N ARG A 184 -16.12 -15.84 -2.29
CA ARG A 184 -17.14 -15.43 -1.31
C ARG A 184 -16.78 -15.86 0.11
N VAL A 185 -16.43 -17.11 0.32
CA VAL A 185 -16.09 -17.67 1.64
C VAL A 185 -14.88 -16.97 2.26
N HIS A 186 -13.87 -16.72 1.43
CA HIS A 186 -12.61 -16.13 1.87
C HIS A 186 -12.72 -14.60 2.08
N LEU A 187 -13.53 -13.92 1.28
CA LEU A 187 -13.87 -12.51 1.48
C LEU A 187 -14.70 -12.32 2.75
N GLU A 188 -15.70 -13.19 2.98
CA GLU A 188 -16.48 -13.17 4.21
C GLU A 188 -15.59 -13.33 5.44
N TYR A 189 -14.68 -14.29 5.42
CA TYR A 189 -13.73 -14.50 6.51
C TYR A 189 -12.79 -13.30 6.70
N LEU A 190 -12.25 -12.74 5.60
CA LEU A 190 -11.38 -11.57 5.65
C LEU A 190 -12.07 -10.38 6.32
N PHE A 191 -13.26 -10.00 5.83
CA PHE A 191 -13.92 -8.77 6.27
C PHE A 191 -14.73 -8.93 7.55
N ASN A 192 -15.32 -10.10 7.79
CA ASN A 192 -16.19 -10.35 8.94
C ASN A 192 -15.47 -10.98 10.14
N THR A 193 -14.25 -11.49 9.95
CA THR A 193 -13.45 -12.11 11.01
C THR A 193 -12.10 -11.44 11.20
N LEU A 194 -11.22 -11.45 10.16
CA LEU A 194 -9.84 -10.99 10.34
C LEU A 194 -9.73 -9.47 10.48
N LEU A 195 -10.51 -8.70 9.72
CA LEU A 195 -10.50 -7.23 9.76
C LEU A 195 -11.51 -6.66 10.76
N ARG A 196 -12.26 -7.54 11.45
CA ARG A 196 -13.23 -7.11 12.46
C ARG A 196 -12.53 -6.76 13.76
N MET A 197 -12.55 -5.48 14.10
CA MET A 197 -12.05 -5.00 15.38
C MET A 197 -12.94 -3.86 15.90
N PRO A 198 -12.96 -3.61 17.22
CA PRO A 198 -13.65 -2.47 17.79
C PRO A 198 -13.21 -1.16 17.13
N ARG A 199 -14.15 -0.24 16.93
CA ARG A 199 -13.88 1.02 16.21
C ARG A 199 -12.82 1.88 16.89
N ASP A 200 -12.80 1.90 18.20
CA ASP A 200 -11.82 2.61 19.04
C ASP A 200 -10.42 2.01 18.92
N MET A 201 -10.32 0.71 18.67
CA MET A 201 -9.05 0.04 18.36
C MET A 201 -8.57 0.37 16.94
N PHE A 202 -9.49 0.49 16.00
CA PHE A 202 -9.13 0.83 14.61
C PHE A 202 -8.81 2.31 14.43
N PHE A 203 -9.59 3.17 15.09
CA PHE A 203 -9.45 4.63 15.07
C PHE A 203 -9.41 5.18 16.50
N PRO A 204 -8.31 4.97 17.23
CA PRO A 204 -8.20 5.51 18.58
C PRO A 204 -8.24 7.04 18.58
N PRO A 205 -8.62 7.67 19.69
CA PRO A 205 -8.64 9.11 19.83
C PRO A 205 -7.28 9.73 19.40
N GLY A 206 -7.36 10.78 18.58
CA GLY A 206 -6.18 11.49 18.09
C GLY A 206 -5.44 10.84 16.91
N TYR A 207 -5.79 9.60 16.51
CA TYR A 207 -5.21 8.95 15.34
C TYR A 207 -5.65 9.59 14.02
N LEU A 208 -6.92 9.96 13.89
CA LEU A 208 -7.45 10.70 12.76
C LEU A 208 -7.54 12.20 13.08
N THR A 209 -7.24 13.04 12.10
CA THR A 209 -7.50 14.47 12.20
C THR A 209 -8.99 14.77 12.01
N LEU A 210 -9.46 15.93 12.49
CA LEU A 210 -10.84 16.38 12.24
C LEU A 210 -11.16 16.48 10.74
N ARG A 211 -10.17 16.76 9.91
CA ARG A 211 -10.32 16.83 8.44
C ARG A 211 -10.53 15.44 7.83
N SER A 212 -9.79 14.43 8.29
CA SER A 212 -9.81 13.08 7.70
C SER A 212 -10.87 12.17 8.32
N ALA A 213 -11.28 12.41 9.57
CA ALA A 213 -12.18 11.52 10.30
C ALA A 213 -13.53 11.29 9.59
N PRO A 214 -14.28 12.32 9.13
CA PRO A 214 -15.57 12.12 8.47
C PRO A 214 -15.44 11.27 7.20
N ARG A 215 -14.37 11.48 6.46
CA ARG A 215 -14.08 10.80 5.20
C ARG A 215 -13.68 9.35 5.40
N VAL A 216 -12.69 9.08 6.23
CA VAL A 216 -12.18 7.74 6.49
C VAL A 216 -13.26 6.88 7.17
N MET A 217 -13.99 7.45 8.12
CA MET A 217 -15.09 6.77 8.78
C MET A 217 -16.29 6.56 7.85
N GLY A 218 -16.55 7.51 6.93
CA GLY A 218 -17.61 7.42 5.93
C GLY A 218 -17.33 6.35 4.87
N ALA A 219 -16.12 6.28 4.37
CA ALA A 219 -15.69 5.25 3.41
C ALA A 219 -15.79 3.83 3.98
N LYS A 220 -15.68 3.70 5.31
CA LYS A 220 -15.81 2.43 6.04
C LYS A 220 -17.19 2.21 6.67
N ARG A 221 -18.20 3.00 6.32
CA ARG A 221 -19.59 2.70 6.66
C ARG A 221 -19.96 1.33 6.07
N GLY A 222 -20.33 0.41 6.95
CA GLY A 222 -20.55 -1.00 6.61
C GLY A 222 -19.42 -1.94 6.99
N LEU A 223 -18.16 -1.51 6.91
CA LEU A 223 -17.04 -2.28 7.48
C LEU A 223 -16.98 -2.04 9.00
N GLY A 224 -17.41 -3.01 9.79
CA GLY A 224 -17.41 -2.93 11.26
C GLY A 224 -18.73 -2.51 11.92
N ALA A 225 -19.78 -2.20 11.17
CA ALA A 225 -21.13 -1.95 11.70
C ALA A 225 -22.00 -3.24 11.76
N GLY A 226 -21.54 -4.31 11.11
CA GLY A 226 -22.22 -5.61 11.01
C GLY A 226 -21.51 -6.49 10.00
N PRO A 227 -22.03 -7.70 9.74
CA PRO A 227 -21.53 -8.55 8.67
C PRO A 227 -21.63 -7.84 7.31
N VAL A 228 -20.58 -7.94 6.52
CA VAL A 228 -20.51 -7.40 5.15
C VAL A 228 -20.84 -8.53 4.18
N ASP A 229 -21.72 -8.27 3.21
CA ASP A 229 -22.01 -9.23 2.14
C ASP A 229 -20.85 -9.26 1.14
N PRO A 230 -20.23 -10.42 0.87
CA PRO A 230 -19.19 -10.55 -0.12
C PRO A 230 -19.58 -10.10 -1.54
N ASP A 231 -20.84 -10.24 -1.93
CA ASP A 231 -21.31 -9.79 -3.25
C ASP A 231 -21.32 -8.25 -3.33
N ASP A 232 -21.73 -7.54 -2.26
CA ASP A 232 -21.59 -6.07 -2.16
C ASP A 232 -20.13 -5.62 -2.26
N LEU A 233 -19.21 -6.38 -1.65
CA LEU A 233 -17.77 -6.08 -1.74
C LEU A 233 -17.26 -6.16 -3.20
N LEU A 234 -17.67 -7.19 -3.94
CA LEU A 234 -17.32 -7.36 -5.35
C LEU A 234 -17.92 -6.25 -6.22
N GLU A 235 -19.20 -5.92 -6.03
CA GLU A 235 -19.88 -4.86 -6.78
C GLU A 235 -19.26 -3.48 -6.55
N ARG A 236 -18.81 -3.19 -5.32
CA ARG A 236 -18.17 -1.94 -4.95
C ARG A 236 -16.69 -1.86 -5.29
N GLY A 237 -16.08 -2.96 -5.75
CA GLY A 237 -14.66 -3.01 -6.10
C GLY A 237 -13.71 -3.14 -4.93
N PHE A 238 -14.17 -3.66 -3.77
CA PHE A 238 -13.28 -4.04 -2.67
C PHE A 238 -12.48 -5.31 -2.96
N ALA A 239 -12.93 -6.09 -3.93
CA ALA A 239 -12.26 -7.29 -4.43
C ALA A 239 -12.63 -7.51 -5.90
N LEU A 240 -11.81 -8.27 -6.60
CA LEU A 240 -12.09 -8.78 -7.95
C LEU A 240 -12.21 -10.30 -7.90
N ALA A 241 -13.26 -10.86 -8.48
CA ALA A 241 -13.41 -12.30 -8.66
C ALA A 241 -14.07 -12.59 -10.02
N GLY A 242 -13.44 -13.45 -10.81
CA GLY A 242 -13.97 -13.80 -12.14
C GLY A 242 -13.03 -14.70 -12.92
N SER A 243 -13.47 -15.05 -14.11
CA SER A 243 -12.64 -15.69 -15.13
C SER A 243 -11.48 -14.76 -15.54
N PRO A 244 -10.41 -15.27 -16.15
CA PRO A 244 -9.33 -14.42 -16.65
C PRO A 244 -9.79 -13.28 -17.55
N GLY A 245 -10.79 -13.53 -18.42
CA GLY A 245 -11.38 -12.51 -19.28
C GLY A 245 -12.03 -11.38 -18.48
N THR A 246 -12.92 -11.74 -17.55
CA THR A 246 -13.63 -10.79 -16.69
C THR A 246 -12.70 -9.95 -15.85
N VAL A 247 -11.71 -10.57 -15.19
CA VAL A 247 -10.74 -9.85 -14.35
C VAL A 247 -9.89 -8.90 -15.20
N ARG A 248 -9.45 -9.32 -16.40
CA ARG A 248 -8.71 -8.46 -17.32
C ARG A 248 -9.53 -7.24 -17.73
N GLU A 249 -10.80 -7.44 -18.15
CA GLU A 249 -11.70 -6.35 -18.55
C GLU A 249 -11.96 -5.37 -17.40
N GLN A 250 -12.15 -5.87 -16.18
CA GLN A 250 -12.33 -5.04 -14.98
C GLN A 250 -11.10 -4.17 -14.72
N ILE A 251 -9.89 -4.76 -14.74
CA ILE A 251 -8.65 -4.02 -14.52
C ILE A 251 -8.45 -2.94 -15.59
N ASP A 252 -8.63 -3.28 -16.86
CA ASP A 252 -8.48 -2.35 -18.00
C ASP A 252 -9.47 -1.18 -17.90
N ARG A 253 -10.75 -1.49 -17.66
CA ARG A 253 -11.79 -0.49 -17.46
C ARG A 253 -11.45 0.46 -16.31
N TYR A 254 -11.13 -0.06 -15.14
CA TYR A 254 -10.83 0.78 -13.98
C TYR A 254 -9.52 1.55 -14.12
N ALA A 255 -8.52 0.98 -14.79
CA ALA A 255 -7.30 1.71 -15.11
C ALA A 255 -7.59 2.91 -16.02
N SER A 256 -8.46 2.73 -17.02
CA SER A 256 -8.89 3.79 -17.94
C SER A 256 -9.75 4.85 -17.25
N GLU A 257 -10.73 4.44 -16.44
CA GLU A 257 -11.65 5.34 -15.74
C GLU A 257 -10.96 6.15 -14.62
N LEU A 258 -10.07 5.51 -13.84
CA LEU A 258 -9.45 6.10 -12.66
C LEU A 258 -8.04 6.64 -12.96
N GLY A 259 -7.43 6.28 -14.09
CA GLY A 259 -6.15 6.77 -14.56
C GLY A 259 -4.97 6.36 -13.69
N PHE A 260 -4.94 5.12 -13.21
CA PHE A 260 -3.78 4.56 -12.52
C PHE A 260 -2.91 3.71 -13.47
N GLY A 261 -1.62 3.61 -13.15
CA GLY A 261 -0.67 2.81 -13.93
C GLY A 261 -0.08 1.62 -13.17
N ILE A 262 -0.49 1.42 -11.91
CA ILE A 262 -0.01 0.32 -11.09
C ILE A 262 -1.21 -0.48 -10.57
N PHE A 263 -1.21 -1.78 -10.87
CA PHE A 263 -2.15 -2.74 -10.29
C PHE A 263 -1.41 -3.70 -9.37
N SER A 264 -1.92 -3.89 -8.17
CA SER A 264 -1.37 -4.80 -7.16
C SER A 264 -2.46 -5.76 -6.68
N GLY A 265 -2.48 -6.97 -7.22
CA GLY A 265 -3.38 -8.03 -6.75
C GLY A 265 -2.92 -8.59 -5.41
N VAL A 266 -3.83 -8.67 -4.45
CA VAL A 266 -3.66 -9.42 -3.19
C VAL A 266 -4.27 -10.79 -3.40
N PHE A 267 -3.46 -11.78 -3.71
CA PHE A 267 -3.93 -13.12 -4.06
C PHE A 267 -4.10 -14.05 -2.86
N GLN A 268 -3.33 -13.82 -1.78
CA GLN A 268 -3.50 -14.55 -0.54
C GLN A 268 -4.31 -13.70 0.43
N PHE A 269 -5.55 -14.08 0.69
CA PHE A 269 -6.44 -13.33 1.58
C PHE A 269 -7.42 -14.27 2.31
N GLY A 270 -7.91 -13.81 3.45
CA GLY A 270 -8.89 -14.54 4.25
C GLY A 270 -8.38 -15.91 4.69
N SER A 271 -9.19 -16.92 4.46
CA SER A 271 -8.90 -18.33 4.75
C SER A 271 -8.49 -19.14 3.53
N LEU A 272 -8.03 -18.48 2.46
CA LEU A 272 -7.69 -19.14 1.19
C LEU A 272 -6.59 -20.18 1.38
N GLY A 273 -6.85 -21.43 0.94
CA GLY A 273 -5.90 -22.51 0.97
C GLY A 273 -4.78 -22.33 -0.06
N HIS A 274 -3.67 -23.03 0.15
CA HIS A 274 -2.50 -22.91 -0.74
C HIS A 274 -2.80 -23.31 -2.19
N GLU A 275 -3.54 -24.41 -2.38
CA GLU A 275 -3.89 -24.93 -3.71
C GLU A 275 -4.73 -23.94 -4.51
N ASP A 276 -5.75 -23.35 -3.88
CA ASP A 276 -6.62 -22.36 -4.52
C ASP A 276 -5.88 -21.04 -4.80
N PHE A 277 -5.03 -20.63 -3.87
CA PHE A 277 -4.13 -19.50 -4.08
C PHE A 277 -3.21 -19.72 -5.28
N GLU A 278 -2.54 -20.85 -5.35
CA GLU A 278 -1.61 -21.17 -6.42
C GLU A 278 -2.32 -21.23 -7.78
N ARG A 279 -3.47 -21.91 -7.85
CA ARG A 279 -4.32 -21.96 -9.06
C ARG A 279 -4.70 -20.55 -9.53
N SER A 280 -5.21 -19.72 -8.63
CA SER A 280 -5.63 -18.35 -8.95
C SER A 280 -4.47 -17.48 -9.45
N VAL A 281 -3.30 -17.55 -8.81
CA VAL A 281 -2.09 -16.81 -9.24
C VAL A 281 -1.61 -17.30 -10.59
N GLN A 282 -1.62 -18.62 -10.85
CA GLN A 282 -1.20 -19.17 -12.14
C GLN A 282 -2.12 -18.72 -13.28
N LEU A 283 -3.43 -18.78 -13.08
CA LEU A 283 -4.41 -18.26 -14.06
C LEU A 283 -4.20 -16.78 -14.34
N PHE A 284 -4.03 -15.97 -13.29
CA PHE A 284 -3.75 -14.54 -13.45
C PHE A 284 -2.44 -14.29 -14.21
N ALA A 285 -1.36 -14.98 -13.84
CA ALA A 285 -0.05 -14.80 -14.44
C ALA A 285 -0.01 -15.22 -15.92
N ARG A 286 -0.75 -16.28 -16.28
CA ARG A 286 -0.80 -16.83 -17.63
C ARG A 286 -1.74 -16.03 -18.54
N ASP A 287 -2.94 -15.67 -18.07
CA ASP A 287 -4.04 -15.25 -18.94
C ASP A 287 -4.47 -13.78 -18.74
N VAL A 288 -4.13 -13.16 -17.60
CA VAL A 288 -4.46 -11.76 -17.29
C VAL A 288 -3.25 -10.84 -17.43
N MET A 289 -2.17 -11.15 -16.71
CA MET A 289 -1.00 -10.27 -16.62
C MET A 289 -0.33 -9.95 -17.97
N PRO A 290 -0.26 -10.85 -18.97
CA PRO A 290 0.37 -10.54 -20.26
C PRO A 290 -0.29 -9.39 -21.01
N ALA A 291 -1.61 -9.16 -20.84
CA ALA A 291 -2.33 -8.06 -21.49
C ALA A 291 -1.81 -6.66 -21.05
N PHE A 292 -1.19 -6.57 -19.87
CA PHE A 292 -0.71 -5.31 -19.31
C PHE A 292 0.83 -5.14 -19.40
N ARG A 293 1.56 -6.18 -19.84
CA ARG A 293 3.04 -6.13 -19.99
C ARG A 293 3.53 -5.35 -21.20
N GLY A 294 2.67 -5.10 -22.20
CA GLY A 294 3.01 -4.39 -23.45
C GLY A 294 2.73 -2.88 -23.44
N ALA A 295 1.98 -2.39 -22.47
CA ALA A 295 1.69 -0.97 -22.31
C ALA A 295 2.82 -0.25 -21.54
N ALA A 296 4.08 -0.50 -21.92
CA ALA A 296 5.22 0.21 -21.37
C ALA A 296 5.09 1.70 -21.73
N THR A 297 4.90 2.54 -20.72
CA THR A 297 5.01 4.00 -20.78
C THR A 297 6.16 4.43 -21.68
N PRO A 298 5.98 5.45 -22.54
CA PRO A 298 7.10 6.04 -23.29
C PRO A 298 8.19 6.42 -22.29
N ARG A 299 9.41 5.99 -22.55
CA ARG A 299 10.58 6.48 -21.81
C ARG A 299 10.64 7.99 -22.03
N PRO A 300 10.68 8.82 -20.98
CA PRO A 300 11.01 10.22 -21.18
C PRO A 300 12.43 10.26 -21.77
N GLY A 301 12.57 10.92 -22.93
CA GLY A 301 13.84 11.24 -23.55
C GLY A 301 14.68 12.21 -22.72
#